data_f55fd3af5dd7fb47a01a79732c0dc0d8
#
_entry.id   f55fd3af5dd7fb47a01a79732c0dc0d8
#
_cell.length_a   1.000
_cell.length_b   1.000
_cell.length_c   1.000
_cell.angle_alpha   90.00
_cell.angle_beta   90.00
_cell.angle_gamma   90.00
#
_symmetry.space_group_name_H-M   'P 1'
#
loop_
_entity.id
_entity.type
_entity.pdbx_description
1 polymer ?
#
loop_
_entity_poly.entity_id
_entity_poly.type
_entity_poly.pdbx_seq_one_letter_code
_entity_poly.pdbx_strand_id
1 'polypeptide(L)'
;MKIAPNVALHPFMIKFGNKGSEGVIEKSYNILCLERGASVIFNGTASFAAGFGLNVAGELEIGHRFNANKNSFICCSKKMSFDEGVLLGWNVDIRDTDGHTVIVDGEKKDSMKPVHIGHHVWIGSDAKILKGVTIGSDCIIASSAVVTKGSDENNVIWAGFPAKVIQRNANWDHRVYQV
;
A
#
# COMPACT_ATOMS: atom_id res chain seq x y z
N MET A 1 -1.41 17.05 5.55
CA MET A 1 -0.58 16.50 4.47
C MET A 1 0.70 17.33 4.37
N LYS A 2 1.85 16.71 4.33
CA LYS A 2 3.16 17.36 4.30
C LYS A 2 4.06 16.71 3.25
N ILE A 3 4.99 17.48 2.71
CA ILE A 3 6.12 16.96 1.94
C ILE A 3 7.33 16.97 2.88
N ALA A 4 8.16 15.93 2.85
CA ALA A 4 9.35 15.87 3.69
C ALA A 4 10.31 17.04 3.34
N PRO A 5 10.99 17.66 4.31
CA PRO A 5 11.71 18.92 4.12
C PRO A 5 12.91 18.83 3.17
N ASN A 6 13.43 17.66 2.96
CA ASN A 6 14.56 17.38 2.04
C ASN A 6 14.13 17.03 0.61
N VAL A 7 12.85 17.05 0.30
CA VAL A 7 12.32 16.71 -1.03
C VAL A 7 12.16 17.97 -1.86
N ALA A 8 12.78 17.99 -3.05
CA ALA A 8 12.59 19.08 -4.00
C ALA A 8 11.15 19.11 -4.52
N LEU A 9 10.52 20.27 -4.45
CA LEU A 9 9.16 20.46 -4.94
C LEU A 9 9.17 20.70 -6.45
N HIS A 10 8.28 20.03 -7.16
CA HIS A 10 8.04 20.28 -8.59
C HIS A 10 6.54 20.10 -8.92
N PRO A 11 6.04 20.70 -10.01
CA PRO A 11 4.65 20.54 -10.44
C PRO A 11 4.27 19.07 -10.62
N PHE A 12 3.02 18.72 -10.24
CA PHE A 12 2.47 17.36 -10.37
C PHE A 12 3.24 16.27 -9.60
N MET A 13 3.97 16.63 -8.57
CA MET A 13 4.68 15.69 -7.71
C MET A 13 3.73 14.65 -7.09
N ILE A 14 2.56 15.09 -6.62
CA ILE A 14 1.50 14.21 -6.12
C ILE A 14 0.32 14.30 -7.09
N LYS A 15 -0.09 13.15 -7.63
CA LYS A 15 -1.17 13.06 -8.64
C LYS A 15 -2.29 12.16 -8.14
N PHE A 16 -3.51 12.66 -8.19
CA PHE A 16 -4.72 11.88 -7.97
C PHE A 16 -5.58 11.84 -9.23
N GLY A 17 -6.24 10.71 -9.50
CA GLY A 17 -7.18 10.55 -10.60
C GLY A 17 -6.54 10.37 -11.97
N ASN A 18 -5.29 9.92 -12.04
CA ASN A 18 -4.68 9.56 -13.31
C ASN A 18 -5.35 8.31 -13.91
N LYS A 19 -5.09 8.05 -15.21
CA LYS A 19 -5.70 6.90 -15.90
C LYS A 19 -5.24 5.55 -15.37
N GLY A 20 -4.13 5.48 -14.63
CA GLY A 20 -3.48 4.23 -14.24
C GLY A 20 -2.96 3.48 -15.48
N SER A 21 -2.66 2.21 -15.31
CA SER A 21 -2.38 1.33 -16.44
C SER A 21 -3.64 1.11 -17.29
N GLU A 22 -3.49 0.90 -18.59
CA GLU A 22 -4.61 0.76 -19.53
C GLU A 22 -5.56 -0.38 -19.13
N GLY A 23 -6.84 -0.13 -19.19
CA GLY A 23 -7.92 -1.02 -18.78
C GLY A 23 -9.24 -0.25 -18.78
N VAL A 24 -10.24 -0.69 -18.11
CA VAL A 24 -11.60 -0.15 -18.11
C VAL A 24 -11.64 1.35 -17.78
N ILE A 25 -12.34 2.13 -18.62
CA ILE A 25 -12.62 3.56 -18.38
C ILE A 25 -13.87 3.63 -17.50
N GLU A 26 -13.70 3.73 -16.18
CA GLU A 26 -14.77 4.12 -15.28
C GLU A 26 -14.54 5.55 -14.75
N LYS A 27 -15.61 6.32 -14.66
CA LYS A 27 -15.62 7.59 -13.95
C LYS A 27 -15.75 7.28 -12.45
N SER A 28 -14.62 6.99 -11.79
CA SER A 28 -14.58 6.83 -10.35
C SER A 28 -13.87 8.01 -9.69
N TYR A 29 -14.42 8.47 -8.57
CA TYR A 29 -13.85 9.55 -7.78
C TYR A 29 -12.83 9.00 -6.80
N ASN A 30 -11.75 9.74 -6.57
CA ASN A 30 -10.83 9.46 -5.48
C ASN A 30 -11.43 10.00 -4.18
N ILE A 31 -11.33 9.23 -3.12
CA ILE A 31 -11.78 9.62 -1.78
C ILE A 31 -10.56 9.83 -0.91
N LEU A 32 -10.44 11.03 -0.34
CA LEU A 32 -9.42 11.37 0.64
C LEU A 32 -10.10 11.79 1.94
N CYS A 33 -10.01 10.97 2.96
CA CYS A 33 -10.52 11.23 4.29
C CYS A 33 -9.35 11.34 5.27
N LEU A 34 -9.16 12.51 5.87
CA LEU A 34 -8.15 12.75 6.87
C LEU A 34 -8.81 13.15 8.17
N GLU A 35 -8.66 12.32 9.20
CA GLU A 35 -9.17 12.59 10.53
C GLU A 35 -8.37 13.72 11.22
N ARG A 36 -8.98 14.32 12.24
CA ARG A 36 -8.31 15.35 13.04
C ARG A 36 -7.07 14.77 13.73
N GLY A 37 -5.91 15.36 13.47
CA GLY A 37 -4.63 14.90 14.02
C GLY A 37 -3.88 13.91 13.14
N ALA A 38 -4.49 13.41 12.05
CA ALA A 38 -3.82 12.55 11.11
C ALA A 38 -2.62 13.23 10.44
N SER A 39 -1.59 12.44 10.15
CA SER A 39 -0.39 12.90 9.44
C SER A 39 -0.20 12.09 8.16
N VAL A 40 -0.01 12.77 7.03
CA VAL A 40 0.41 12.16 5.77
C VAL A 40 1.66 12.87 5.29
N ILE A 41 2.76 12.13 5.16
CA ILE A 41 4.07 12.64 4.71
C ILE A 41 4.42 11.98 3.38
N PHE A 42 4.78 12.77 2.40
CA PHE A 42 5.30 12.31 1.12
C PHE A 42 6.81 12.57 1.05
N ASN A 43 7.58 11.51 0.81
CA ASN A 43 9.03 11.55 0.65
C ASN A 43 9.46 11.63 -0.83
N GLY A 44 8.56 12.05 -1.69
CA GLY A 44 8.81 12.22 -3.12
C GLY A 44 7.55 12.17 -3.95
N THR A 45 7.68 11.68 -5.19
CA THR A 45 6.55 11.59 -6.12
C THR A 45 5.60 10.46 -5.73
N ALA A 46 4.30 10.70 -5.88
CA ALA A 46 3.27 9.70 -5.69
C ALA A 46 2.14 9.86 -6.72
N SER A 47 1.58 8.75 -7.16
CA SER A 47 0.53 8.73 -8.18
C SER A 47 -0.57 7.75 -7.77
N PHE A 48 -1.80 8.24 -7.76
CA PHE A 48 -3.00 7.51 -7.36
C PHE A 48 -4.00 7.54 -8.52
N ALA A 49 -4.31 6.38 -9.08
CA ALA A 49 -5.25 6.28 -10.18
C ALA A 49 -6.70 6.53 -9.73
N ALA A 50 -7.61 6.61 -10.69
CA ALA A 50 -9.03 6.85 -10.42
C ALA A 50 -9.65 5.76 -9.52
N GLY A 51 -10.58 6.15 -8.64
CA GLY A 51 -11.23 5.25 -7.69
C GLY A 51 -10.39 4.92 -6.46
N PHE A 52 -9.21 5.52 -6.29
CA PHE A 52 -8.38 5.31 -5.11
C PHE A 52 -9.03 5.91 -3.86
N GLY A 53 -9.05 5.11 -2.79
CA GLY A 53 -9.49 5.54 -1.47
C GLY A 53 -8.34 5.65 -0.47
N LEU A 54 -8.28 6.77 0.23
CA LEU A 54 -7.31 7.01 1.30
C LEU A 54 -8.05 7.49 2.55
N ASN A 55 -8.02 6.69 3.60
CA ASN A 55 -8.56 7.05 4.91
C ASN A 55 -7.42 7.02 5.95
N VAL A 56 -7.14 8.16 6.58
CA VAL A 56 -6.04 8.29 7.53
C VAL A 56 -6.51 8.94 8.81
N ALA A 57 -6.40 8.21 9.90
CA ALA A 57 -6.58 8.70 11.28
C ALA A 57 -5.24 8.75 12.06
N GLY A 58 -4.26 7.96 11.63
CA GLY A 58 -2.94 7.85 12.22
C GLY A 58 -1.82 8.55 11.44
N GLU A 59 -0.68 7.90 11.37
CA GLU A 59 0.53 8.38 10.68
C GLU A 59 0.79 7.56 9.42
N LEU A 60 0.70 8.19 8.25
CA LEU A 60 0.99 7.59 6.96
C LEU A 60 2.22 8.25 6.34
N GLU A 61 3.20 7.42 5.98
CA GLU A 61 4.40 7.84 5.26
C GLU A 61 4.47 7.13 3.90
N ILE A 62 4.68 7.91 2.84
CA ILE A 62 4.70 7.43 1.46
C ILE A 62 6.04 7.81 0.82
N GLY A 63 6.81 6.81 0.45
CA GLY A 63 8.10 6.93 -0.18
C GLY A 63 8.05 7.49 -1.61
N HIS A 64 9.23 7.77 -2.14
CA HIS A 64 9.38 8.27 -3.51
C HIS A 64 8.92 7.24 -4.55
N ARG A 65 8.38 7.70 -5.70
CA ARG A 65 7.91 6.85 -6.81
C ARG A 65 6.80 5.84 -6.43
N PHE A 66 5.97 6.20 -5.45
CA PHE A 66 4.80 5.40 -5.11
C PHE A 66 3.76 5.46 -6.22
N ASN A 67 3.22 4.29 -6.62
CA ASN A 67 2.17 4.21 -7.63
C ASN A 67 1.04 3.28 -7.16
N ALA A 68 -0.19 3.75 -7.22
CA ALA A 68 -1.38 2.94 -6.96
C ALA A 68 -2.30 2.93 -8.17
N ASN A 69 -2.64 1.75 -8.66
CA ASN A 69 -3.62 1.58 -9.72
C ASN A 69 -5.05 1.73 -9.19
N LYS A 70 -6.03 1.64 -10.12
CA LYS A 70 -7.45 1.94 -9.86
C LYS A 70 -8.04 1.14 -8.72
N ASN A 71 -9.00 1.77 -8.02
CA ASN A 71 -9.84 1.17 -7.00
C ASN A 71 -9.08 0.58 -5.80
N SER A 72 -7.81 0.93 -5.61
CA SER A 72 -7.07 0.50 -4.44
C SER A 72 -7.42 1.36 -3.24
N PHE A 73 -7.32 0.78 -2.04
CA PHE A 73 -7.71 1.43 -0.79
C PHE A 73 -6.62 1.29 0.28
N ILE A 74 -6.32 2.38 0.96
CA ILE A 74 -5.43 2.42 2.13
C ILE A 74 -6.20 2.97 3.32
N CYS A 75 -6.27 2.19 4.42
CA CYS A 75 -6.83 2.60 5.69
C CYS A 75 -5.75 2.58 6.77
N CYS A 76 -5.26 3.75 7.14
CA CYS A 76 -4.23 3.95 8.14
C CYS A 76 -4.81 4.55 9.41
N SER A 77 -5.08 3.73 10.41
CA SER A 77 -5.64 4.15 11.70
C SER A 77 -4.57 4.38 12.77
N LYS A 78 -3.42 3.71 12.69
CA LYS A 78 -2.33 3.83 13.65
C LYS A 78 -1.05 4.33 12.99
N LYS A 79 -0.43 3.47 12.17
CA LYS A 79 0.81 3.81 11.47
C LYS A 79 1.02 2.93 10.26
N MET A 80 1.35 3.54 9.14
CA MET A 80 1.67 2.83 7.92
C MET A 80 2.81 3.53 7.18
N SER A 81 3.74 2.75 6.63
CA SER A 81 4.84 3.27 5.84
C SER A 81 5.08 2.44 4.60
N PHE A 82 5.32 3.15 3.51
CA PHE A 82 5.74 2.61 2.23
C PHE A 82 7.09 3.22 1.89
N ASP A 83 8.08 2.37 1.62
CA ASP A 83 9.37 2.84 1.15
C ASP A 83 9.32 3.22 -0.34
N GLU A 84 10.45 3.51 -0.94
CA GLU A 84 10.55 3.98 -2.32
C GLU A 84 10.14 2.89 -3.33
N GLY A 85 9.47 3.30 -4.42
CA GLY A 85 9.21 2.45 -5.59
C GLY A 85 8.11 1.41 -5.41
N VAL A 86 7.23 1.57 -4.43
CA VAL A 86 6.10 0.64 -4.23
C VAL A 86 5.05 0.82 -5.33
N LEU A 87 4.60 -0.30 -5.90
CA LEU A 87 3.54 -0.38 -6.90
C LEU A 87 2.36 -1.21 -6.40
N LEU A 88 1.18 -0.61 -6.34
CA LEU A 88 -0.08 -1.31 -6.12
C LEU A 88 -0.76 -1.63 -7.45
N GLY A 89 -1.18 -2.87 -7.62
CA GLY A 89 -2.09 -3.32 -8.68
C GLY A 89 -3.48 -2.69 -8.55
N TRP A 90 -4.47 -3.25 -9.24
CA TRP A 90 -5.87 -2.82 -9.10
C TRP A 90 -6.52 -3.44 -7.86
N ASN A 91 -7.49 -2.76 -7.24
CA ASN A 91 -8.31 -3.27 -6.14
C ASN A 91 -7.49 -3.76 -4.93
N VAL A 92 -6.30 -3.25 -4.72
CA VAL A 92 -5.48 -3.60 -3.54
C VAL A 92 -6.06 -2.95 -2.30
N ASP A 93 -6.19 -3.71 -1.21
CA ASP A 93 -6.70 -3.24 0.08
C ASP A 93 -5.63 -3.40 1.17
N ILE A 94 -5.19 -2.30 1.77
CA ILE A 94 -4.16 -2.29 2.81
C ILE A 94 -4.71 -1.63 4.06
N ARG A 95 -4.67 -2.35 5.20
CA ARG A 95 -5.21 -1.86 6.47
C ARG A 95 -4.30 -2.19 7.64
N ASP A 96 -4.11 -1.24 8.52
CA ASP A 96 -3.45 -1.42 9.80
C ASP A 96 -4.43 -1.66 10.97
N THR A 97 -5.71 -1.85 10.66
CA THR A 97 -6.81 -1.98 11.61
C THR A 97 -7.80 -3.07 11.23
N ASP A 98 -8.45 -3.66 12.24
CA ASP A 98 -9.64 -4.53 12.05
C ASP A 98 -10.94 -3.70 11.90
N GLY A 99 -10.90 -2.39 12.14
CA GLY A 99 -12.08 -1.51 12.18
C GLY A 99 -12.93 -1.64 13.45
N HIS A 100 -12.88 -2.78 14.12
CA HIS A 100 -13.64 -3.08 15.34
C HIS A 100 -12.79 -3.75 16.40
N THR A 101 -13.22 -3.66 17.66
CA THR A 101 -12.59 -4.39 18.75
C THR A 101 -12.93 -5.87 18.66
N VAL A 102 -11.92 -6.71 18.55
CA VAL A 102 -12.06 -8.17 18.62
C VAL A 102 -11.88 -8.61 20.08
N ILE A 103 -12.78 -9.46 20.57
CA ILE A 103 -12.75 -10.04 21.91
C ILE A 103 -12.59 -11.55 21.77
N VAL A 104 -11.57 -12.10 22.42
CA VAL A 104 -11.32 -13.56 22.48
C VAL A 104 -11.17 -13.95 23.94
N ASP A 105 -11.94 -14.93 24.38
CA ASP A 105 -11.96 -15.42 25.76
C ASP A 105 -12.17 -14.31 26.81
N GLY A 106 -13.03 -13.33 26.45
CA GLY A 106 -13.32 -12.17 27.30
C GLY A 106 -12.27 -11.04 27.27
N GLU A 107 -11.15 -11.24 26.60
CA GLU A 107 -10.06 -10.26 26.47
C GLU A 107 -10.12 -9.49 25.15
N LYS A 108 -9.97 -8.17 25.22
CA LYS A 108 -9.84 -7.30 24.04
C LYS A 108 -8.48 -7.55 23.38
N LYS A 109 -8.49 -7.83 22.10
CA LYS A 109 -7.29 -7.95 21.28
C LYS A 109 -6.96 -6.59 20.63
N ASP A 110 -5.65 -6.36 20.40
CA ASP A 110 -5.19 -5.15 19.71
C ASP A 110 -5.75 -5.12 18.29
N SER A 111 -6.65 -4.17 18.03
CA SER A 111 -7.32 -4.01 16.74
C SER A 111 -6.48 -3.23 15.71
N MET A 112 -5.37 -2.60 16.13
CA MET A 112 -4.54 -1.76 15.28
C MET A 112 -3.06 -2.10 15.46
N LYS A 113 -2.39 -2.53 14.36
CA LYS A 113 -0.94 -2.82 14.35
C LYS A 113 -0.30 -2.19 13.12
N PRO A 114 0.87 -1.53 13.26
CA PRO A 114 1.54 -0.89 12.14
C PRO A 114 1.74 -1.83 10.95
N VAL A 115 1.71 -1.26 9.75
CA VAL A 115 2.07 -1.94 8.49
C VAL A 115 3.29 -1.24 7.91
N HIS A 116 4.27 -2.03 7.47
CA HIS A 116 5.44 -1.53 6.77
C HIS A 116 5.67 -2.30 5.47
N ILE A 117 5.85 -1.58 4.38
CA ILE A 117 6.16 -2.12 3.05
C ILE A 117 7.51 -1.56 2.60
N GLY A 118 8.48 -2.44 2.41
CA GLY A 118 9.83 -2.12 2.01
C GLY A 118 9.92 -1.52 0.60
N HIS A 119 11.13 -1.17 0.17
CA HIS A 119 11.34 -0.54 -1.13
C HIS A 119 11.12 -1.54 -2.27
N HIS A 120 10.71 -1.00 -3.43
CA HIS A 120 10.56 -1.76 -4.68
C HIS A 120 9.68 -3.02 -4.50
N VAL A 121 8.54 -2.86 -3.84
CA VAL A 121 7.55 -3.93 -3.66
C VAL A 121 6.43 -3.78 -4.66
N TRP A 122 6.12 -4.87 -5.37
CA TRP A 122 4.94 -4.96 -6.22
C TRP A 122 3.85 -5.75 -5.52
N ILE A 123 2.72 -5.10 -5.26
CA ILE A 123 1.52 -5.73 -4.71
C ILE A 123 0.55 -5.97 -5.86
N GLY A 124 0.33 -7.24 -6.22
CA GLY A 124 -0.54 -7.66 -7.31
C GLY A 124 -2.00 -7.31 -7.07
N SER A 125 -2.79 -7.30 -8.15
CA SER A 125 -4.21 -6.92 -8.09
C SER A 125 -5.02 -7.81 -7.16
N ASP A 126 -6.04 -7.21 -6.51
CA ASP A 126 -6.95 -7.88 -5.58
C ASP A 126 -6.28 -8.40 -4.29
N ALA A 127 -4.98 -8.13 -4.10
CA ALA A 127 -4.28 -8.52 -2.88
C ALA A 127 -4.73 -7.70 -1.67
N LYS A 128 -4.64 -8.31 -0.49
CA LYS A 128 -4.95 -7.67 0.79
C LYS A 128 -3.76 -7.76 1.74
N ILE A 129 -3.42 -6.64 2.36
CA ILE A 129 -2.40 -6.55 3.40
C ILE A 129 -3.08 -6.16 4.71
N LEU A 130 -2.96 -7.00 5.71
CA LEU A 130 -3.65 -6.79 6.99
C LEU A 130 -2.71 -6.19 8.05
N LYS A 131 -3.30 -5.75 9.14
CA LYS A 131 -2.60 -5.12 10.27
C LYS A 131 -1.41 -5.93 10.78
N GLY A 132 -0.33 -5.25 11.14
CA GLY A 132 0.87 -5.85 11.72
C GLY A 132 1.77 -6.55 10.71
N VAL A 133 1.52 -6.37 9.41
CA VAL A 133 2.34 -6.95 8.35
C VAL A 133 3.56 -6.09 8.08
N THR A 134 4.73 -6.73 8.01
CA THR A 134 5.96 -6.17 7.42
C THR A 134 6.28 -6.96 6.16
N ILE A 135 6.56 -6.28 5.07
CA ILE A 135 7.06 -6.88 3.82
C ILE A 135 8.45 -6.32 3.56
N GLY A 136 9.43 -7.21 3.36
CA GLY A 136 10.77 -6.84 2.97
C GLY A 136 10.84 -6.21 1.59
N SER A 137 12.03 -5.82 1.19
CA SER A 137 12.27 -5.12 -0.09
C SER A 137 12.35 -6.08 -1.28
N ASP A 138 12.16 -5.54 -2.49
CA ASP A 138 12.23 -6.29 -3.76
C ASP A 138 11.28 -7.50 -3.80
N CYS A 139 10.15 -7.40 -3.10
CA CYS A 139 9.17 -8.47 -2.98
C CYS A 139 8.03 -8.32 -3.98
N ILE A 140 7.40 -9.44 -4.28
CA ILE A 140 6.16 -9.52 -5.07
C ILE A 140 5.08 -10.16 -4.19
N ILE A 141 3.95 -9.50 -4.05
CA ILE A 141 2.73 -10.07 -3.51
C ILE A 141 1.87 -10.49 -4.70
N ALA A 142 1.63 -11.77 -4.88
CA ALA A 142 0.85 -12.29 -5.99
C ALA A 142 -0.60 -11.76 -5.95
N SER A 143 -1.23 -11.69 -7.12
CA SER A 143 -2.64 -11.28 -7.22
C SER A 143 -3.54 -12.14 -6.35
N SER A 144 -4.53 -11.52 -5.72
CA SER A 144 -5.50 -12.15 -4.80
C SER A 144 -4.88 -12.78 -3.54
N ALA A 145 -3.61 -12.54 -3.25
CA ALA A 145 -3.00 -12.99 -2.01
C ALA A 145 -3.52 -12.20 -0.81
N VAL A 146 -3.68 -12.86 0.35
CA VAL A 146 -4.06 -12.21 1.61
C VAL A 146 -2.95 -12.40 2.62
N VAL A 147 -2.18 -11.34 2.85
CA VAL A 147 -1.05 -11.35 3.78
C VAL A 147 -1.56 -10.99 5.18
N THR A 148 -1.55 -11.98 6.06
CA THR A 148 -1.97 -11.86 7.47
C THR A 148 -0.78 -11.80 8.43
N LYS A 149 0.38 -12.26 7.97
CA LYS A 149 1.67 -12.18 8.68
C LYS A 149 2.73 -11.90 7.63
N GLY A 150 3.62 -10.99 7.91
CA GLY A 150 4.74 -10.64 7.04
C GLY A 150 6.08 -11.09 7.62
N SER A 151 7.13 -10.80 6.90
CA SER A 151 8.51 -10.85 7.36
C SER A 151 9.34 -9.77 6.66
N ASP A 152 10.50 -9.49 7.19
CA ASP A 152 11.52 -8.62 6.61
C ASP A 152 12.39 -9.32 5.55
N GLU A 153 12.04 -10.55 5.15
CA GLU A 153 12.75 -11.30 4.12
C GLU A 153 12.60 -10.57 2.76
N ASN A 154 13.71 -10.31 2.09
CA ASN A 154 13.76 -9.62 0.81
C ASN A 154 13.77 -10.61 -0.37
N ASN A 155 13.47 -10.10 -1.58
CA ASN A 155 13.57 -10.84 -2.83
C ASN A 155 12.71 -12.12 -2.85
N VAL A 156 11.48 -12.03 -2.35
CA VAL A 156 10.58 -13.18 -2.27
C VAL A 156 9.22 -12.91 -2.94
N ILE A 157 8.57 -13.99 -3.38
CA ILE A 157 7.17 -13.97 -3.85
C ILE A 157 6.28 -14.56 -2.76
N TRP A 158 5.27 -13.80 -2.38
CA TRP A 158 4.19 -14.22 -1.49
C TRP A 158 2.94 -14.57 -2.27
N ALA A 159 2.30 -15.69 -1.99
CA ALA A 159 1.04 -16.06 -2.62
C ALA A 159 0.13 -16.84 -1.67
N GLY A 160 -1.17 -16.85 -1.98
CA GLY A 160 -2.17 -17.64 -1.30
C GLY A 160 -2.96 -16.91 -0.22
N PHE A 161 -3.82 -17.66 0.49
CA PHE A 161 -4.65 -17.21 1.61
C PHE A 161 -4.68 -18.28 2.72
N PRO A 162 -4.01 -18.04 3.87
CA PRO A 162 -3.06 -16.95 4.14
C PRO A 162 -1.82 -17.05 3.25
N ALA A 163 -1.30 -15.89 2.84
CA ALA A 163 -0.14 -15.83 1.97
C ALA A 163 1.12 -16.38 2.67
N LYS A 164 1.94 -17.08 1.88
CA LYS A 164 3.24 -17.63 2.28
C LYS A 164 4.27 -17.35 1.20
N VAL A 165 5.54 -17.34 1.58
CA VAL A 165 6.64 -17.29 0.62
C VAL A 165 6.63 -18.57 -0.22
N ILE A 166 6.48 -18.43 -1.53
CA ILE A 166 6.47 -19.53 -2.50
C ILE A 166 7.73 -19.59 -3.35
N GLN A 167 8.45 -18.47 -3.44
CA GLN A 167 9.67 -18.35 -4.24
C GLN A 167 10.64 -17.39 -3.55
N ARG A 168 11.94 -17.72 -3.60
CA ARG A 168 13.05 -16.88 -3.16
C ARG A 168 13.92 -16.49 -4.34
N ASN A 169 14.81 -15.50 -4.13
CA ASN A 169 15.66 -14.92 -5.17
C ASN A 169 14.83 -14.40 -6.36
N ALA A 170 13.68 -13.83 -6.06
CA ALA A 170 12.78 -13.20 -7.01
C ALA A 170 13.04 -11.68 -7.06
N ASN A 171 12.71 -11.08 -8.18
CA ASN A 171 12.67 -9.64 -8.37
C ASN A 171 11.70 -9.31 -9.49
N TRP A 172 11.39 -8.04 -9.69
CA TRP A 172 10.51 -7.58 -10.75
C TRP A 172 11.05 -6.30 -11.38
N ASP A 173 10.60 -5.99 -12.60
CA ASP A 173 10.99 -4.78 -13.31
C ASP A 173 9.73 -3.97 -13.62
N HIS A 174 9.78 -2.68 -13.32
CA HIS A 174 8.68 -1.75 -13.59
C HIS A 174 8.42 -1.54 -15.09
N ARG A 175 9.35 -1.93 -15.95
CA ARG A 175 9.21 -1.82 -17.40
C ARG A 175 8.22 -2.86 -17.92
N VAL A 176 7.09 -2.37 -18.46
CA VAL A 176 6.20 -3.21 -19.26
C VAL A 176 6.95 -3.66 -20.51
N TYR A 177 6.85 -4.94 -20.88
CA TYR A 177 7.44 -5.46 -22.09
C TYR A 177 7.15 -4.52 -23.28
N GLN A 178 8.21 -3.96 -23.85
CA GLN A 178 8.11 -3.43 -25.22
C GLN A 178 8.24 -4.65 -26.14
N VAL A 179 7.11 -5.11 -26.69
CA VAL A 179 7.06 -6.08 -27.78
C VAL A 179 7.44 -5.37 -29.06
#